data_14e554605f85bd3c9b52acce44e33578
#
_entry.id   14e554605f85bd3c9b52acce44e33578
#
_cell.length_a   1.000
_cell.length_b   1.000
_cell.length_c   1.000
_cell.angle_alpha   90.00
_cell.angle_beta   90.00
_cell.angle_gamma   90.00
#
_symmetry.space_group_name_H-M   'P 1'
#
loop_
_entity.id
_entity.type
_entity.pdbx_description
1 polymer ?
#
loop_
_entity_poly.entity_id
_entity_poly.type
_entity_poly.pdbx_seq_one_letter_code
_entity_poly.pdbx_strand_id
1 'polypeptide(L)'
;MEKCRLIALMFVFLLENLLIMNECLGKKFILNGELHPCDQFDNSLVYEGDSIYEVLRMIRGNPVFFHDHMERLGSSARMQKKRPLAQIGELRKNIIDLIKTEKRKDINLKIVYNYNQDSDNCLIYFIEPIYPSEEQYRKGVKGILFFAERKDPESKVINHKLRSSIYHKLILEGGYEALLVNEANQVTEGSRSNIFFLKGDTLTTAPDDKILNGITRKHILEICRTKKIKVLFDCVSADSLQDYDAAFMTGTSPMVLPFNCIGEICYNVRIPLIENLRKLYIEKAEESIRRFITDK
;
A
#
# COMPACT_ATOMS: atom_id res chain seq x y z
N MET A 1 -16.35 18.07 28.05
CA MET A 1 -16.38 16.59 28.01
C MET A 1 -17.50 16.06 27.10
N GLU A 2 -18.74 16.54 27.16
CA GLU A 2 -19.83 16.07 26.27
C GLU A 2 -19.60 16.31 24.77
N LYS A 3 -19.08 17.47 24.36
CA LYS A 3 -18.74 17.75 22.95
C LYS A 3 -17.72 16.77 22.37
N CYS A 4 -16.70 16.35 23.14
CA CYS A 4 -15.74 15.35 22.72
C CYS A 4 -16.38 13.96 22.59
N ARG A 5 -17.34 13.63 23.45
CA ARG A 5 -18.07 12.35 23.39
C ARG A 5 -19.02 12.28 22.19
N LEU A 6 -19.68 13.41 21.87
CA LEU A 6 -20.57 13.51 20.71
C LEU A 6 -19.79 13.42 19.38
N ILE A 7 -18.62 14.06 19.31
CA ILE A 7 -17.71 13.97 18.16
C ILE A 7 -17.18 12.55 18.01
N ALA A 8 -16.80 11.88 19.10
CA ALA A 8 -16.36 10.49 19.08
C ALA A 8 -17.48 9.53 18.63
N LEU A 9 -18.72 9.73 19.09
CA LEU A 9 -19.89 8.95 18.67
C LEU A 9 -20.28 9.19 17.21
N MET A 10 -20.24 10.45 16.74
CA MET A 10 -20.41 10.77 15.31
C MET A 10 -19.31 10.14 14.46
N PHE A 11 -18.07 10.08 14.96
CA PHE A 11 -16.94 9.45 14.26
C PHE A 11 -17.05 7.92 14.22
N VAL A 12 -17.51 7.28 15.30
CA VAL A 12 -17.81 5.84 15.32
C VAL A 12 -18.92 5.50 14.33
N PHE A 13 -19.98 6.30 14.31
CA PHE A 13 -21.08 6.17 13.35
C PHE A 13 -20.65 6.43 11.90
N LEU A 14 -19.75 7.40 11.66
CA LEU A 14 -19.12 7.63 10.35
C LEU A 14 -18.17 6.49 9.96
N LEU A 15 -17.44 5.90 10.90
CA LEU A 15 -16.56 4.75 10.66
C LEU A 15 -17.35 3.47 10.37
N GLU A 16 -18.46 3.23 11.08
CA GLU A 16 -19.37 2.11 10.76
C GLU A 16 -20.02 2.33 9.40
N ASN A 17 -20.40 3.56 9.04
CA ASN A 17 -20.91 3.88 7.71
C ASN A 17 -19.82 3.87 6.62
N LEU A 18 -18.55 4.15 6.92
CA LEU A 18 -17.44 3.96 5.97
C LEU A 18 -17.16 2.48 5.70
N LEU A 19 -17.39 1.60 6.67
CA LEU A 19 -17.38 0.13 6.48
C LEU A 19 -18.57 -0.36 5.66
N ILE A 20 -19.67 0.41 5.62
CA ILE A 20 -20.88 0.15 4.84
C ILE A 20 -20.79 0.78 3.44
N MET A 21 -19.92 1.76 3.21
CA MET A 21 -19.73 2.34 1.88
C MET A 21 -19.08 1.31 0.95
N ASN A 22 -19.75 1.06 -0.17
CA ASN A 22 -19.23 0.21 -1.22
C ASN A 22 -17.85 0.72 -1.68
N GLU A 23 -16.78 -0.05 -1.43
CA GLU A 23 -15.44 0.34 -1.83
C GLU A 23 -15.19 0.15 -3.33
N CYS A 24 -16.07 -0.57 -4.02
CA CYS A 24 -16.02 -0.76 -5.47
C CYS A 24 -16.40 0.52 -6.19
N LEU A 25 -15.49 1.05 -6.99
CA LEU A 25 -15.73 2.21 -7.83
C LEU A 25 -15.98 1.80 -9.29
N GLY A 26 -16.58 2.75 -10.01
CA GLY A 26 -16.82 2.59 -11.44
C GLY A 26 -18.15 1.90 -11.75
N LYS A 27 -18.24 1.26 -12.92
CA LYS A 27 -19.47 0.65 -13.40
C LYS A 27 -19.58 -0.83 -13.13
N LYS A 28 -18.44 -1.51 -13.13
CA LYS A 28 -18.36 -2.98 -13.09
C LYS A 28 -17.24 -3.42 -12.14
N PHE A 29 -17.40 -4.63 -11.60
CA PHE A 29 -16.35 -5.40 -10.97
C PHE A 29 -16.35 -6.83 -11.54
N ILE A 30 -15.31 -7.60 -11.22
CA ILE A 30 -15.23 -9.02 -11.61
C ILE A 30 -15.31 -9.86 -10.34
N LEU A 31 -16.18 -10.85 -10.37
CA LEU A 31 -16.30 -11.92 -9.39
C LEU A 31 -16.12 -13.25 -10.13
N ASN A 32 -15.10 -14.03 -9.74
CA ASN A 32 -14.81 -15.35 -10.30
C ASN A 32 -14.73 -15.40 -11.84
N GLY A 33 -14.20 -14.32 -12.45
CA GLY A 33 -14.03 -14.19 -13.90
C GLY A 33 -15.20 -13.56 -14.63
N GLU A 34 -16.32 -13.28 -13.97
CA GLU A 34 -17.52 -12.69 -14.56
C GLU A 34 -17.69 -11.22 -14.18
N LEU A 35 -18.17 -10.41 -15.14
CA LEU A 35 -18.44 -8.98 -14.96
C LEU A 35 -19.80 -8.72 -14.34
N HIS A 36 -19.81 -8.08 -13.17
CA HIS A 36 -21.02 -7.67 -12.44
C HIS A 36 -21.13 -6.14 -12.32
N PRO A 37 -22.33 -5.57 -12.19
CA PRO A 37 -22.53 -4.15 -11.87
C PRO A 37 -22.01 -3.81 -10.46
N CYS A 38 -21.35 -2.64 -10.29
CA CYS A 38 -20.82 -2.23 -8.98
C CYS A 38 -21.90 -2.00 -7.90
N ASP A 39 -23.16 -1.77 -8.26
CA ASP A 39 -24.28 -1.69 -7.31
C ASP A 39 -24.64 -3.05 -6.67
N GLN A 40 -24.16 -4.15 -7.26
CA GLN A 40 -24.26 -5.51 -6.71
C GLN A 40 -23.06 -5.93 -5.90
N PHE A 41 -22.07 -5.05 -5.69
CA PHE A 41 -20.87 -5.37 -4.95
C PHE A 41 -21.18 -5.53 -3.46
N ASP A 42 -20.85 -6.68 -2.91
CA ASP A 42 -21.01 -6.99 -1.50
C ASP A 42 -19.65 -6.93 -0.78
N ASN A 43 -19.50 -5.98 0.13
CA ASN A 43 -18.30 -5.82 0.92
C ASN A 43 -17.99 -7.06 1.79
N SER A 44 -18.98 -7.87 2.17
CA SER A 44 -18.77 -9.09 2.95
C SER A 44 -17.81 -10.06 2.24
N LEU A 45 -17.85 -10.10 0.90
CA LEU A 45 -16.93 -10.89 0.07
C LEU A 45 -15.45 -10.47 0.19
N VAL A 46 -15.18 -9.33 0.81
CA VAL A 46 -13.81 -8.86 1.08
C VAL A 46 -13.44 -9.00 2.54
N TYR A 47 -14.42 -8.91 3.41
CA TYR A 47 -14.22 -8.68 4.83
C TYR A 47 -14.53 -9.87 5.71
N GLU A 48 -15.31 -10.82 5.24
CA GLU A 48 -15.57 -12.08 5.92
C GLU A 48 -14.59 -13.17 5.47
N GLY A 49 -14.16 -14.01 6.39
CA GLY A 49 -13.15 -15.04 6.14
C GLY A 49 -11.72 -14.48 6.03
N ASP A 50 -10.86 -15.22 5.33
CA ASP A 50 -9.45 -14.86 5.10
C ASP A 50 -9.28 -14.21 3.76
N SER A 51 -8.89 -12.93 3.74
CA SER A 51 -8.66 -12.20 2.49
C SER A 51 -7.21 -11.81 2.28
N ILE A 52 -6.67 -12.24 1.14
CA ILE A 52 -5.36 -11.89 0.62
C ILE A 52 -5.58 -10.95 -0.55
N TYR A 53 -4.83 -9.85 -0.62
CA TYR A 53 -5.14 -8.82 -1.61
C TYR A 53 -3.92 -8.18 -2.22
N GLU A 54 -4.11 -7.59 -3.40
CA GLU A 54 -3.18 -6.67 -4.05
C GLU A 54 -3.86 -5.37 -4.42
N VAL A 55 -3.06 -4.30 -4.45
CA VAL A 55 -3.49 -3.01 -4.99
C VAL A 55 -2.46 -2.59 -6.03
N LEU A 56 -2.92 -2.40 -7.25
CA LEU A 56 -2.11 -1.96 -8.38
C LEU A 56 -2.48 -0.50 -8.72
N ARG A 57 -1.48 0.33 -8.92
CA ARG A 57 -1.69 1.64 -9.52
C ARG A 57 -1.92 1.48 -11.02
N MET A 58 -2.99 2.08 -11.53
CA MET A 58 -3.26 2.17 -12.95
C MET A 58 -2.80 3.54 -13.47
N ILE A 59 -2.03 3.56 -14.53
CA ILE A 59 -1.63 4.79 -15.23
C ILE A 59 -2.04 4.63 -16.69
N ARG A 60 -2.84 5.58 -17.18
CA ARG A 60 -3.41 5.52 -18.54
C ARG A 60 -4.10 4.20 -18.85
N GLY A 61 -4.75 3.61 -17.85
CA GLY A 61 -5.46 2.33 -17.95
C GLY A 61 -4.57 1.09 -17.95
N ASN A 62 -3.29 1.21 -17.61
CA ASN A 62 -2.38 0.06 -17.55
C ASN A 62 -1.84 -0.12 -16.13
N PRO A 63 -1.76 -1.37 -15.63
CA PRO A 63 -1.24 -1.65 -14.31
C PRO A 63 0.28 -1.48 -14.26
N VAL A 64 0.75 -0.82 -13.22
CA VAL A 64 2.18 -0.68 -12.92
C VAL A 64 2.66 -1.95 -12.22
N PHE A 65 3.77 -2.52 -12.66
CA PHE A 65 4.41 -3.72 -12.10
C PHE A 65 3.47 -4.92 -11.96
N PHE A 66 2.66 -5.17 -12.97
CA PHE A 66 1.65 -6.24 -12.96
C PHE A 66 2.22 -7.59 -12.53
N HIS A 67 3.32 -8.03 -13.14
CA HIS A 67 3.90 -9.35 -12.83
C HIS A 67 4.36 -9.47 -11.39
N ASP A 68 5.05 -8.45 -10.85
CA ASP A 68 5.50 -8.45 -9.45
C ASP A 68 4.32 -8.54 -8.47
N HIS A 69 3.23 -7.81 -8.76
CA HIS A 69 2.01 -7.89 -7.95
C HIS A 69 1.36 -9.28 -8.01
N MET A 70 1.30 -9.90 -9.19
CA MET A 70 0.71 -11.25 -9.33
C MET A 70 1.57 -12.32 -8.64
N GLU A 71 2.89 -12.22 -8.73
CA GLU A 71 3.80 -13.10 -8.00
C GLU A 71 3.61 -12.97 -6.49
N ARG A 72 3.51 -11.75 -5.95
CA ARG A 72 3.31 -11.52 -4.52
C ARG A 72 1.92 -11.99 -4.06
N LEU A 73 0.87 -11.78 -4.84
CA LEU A 73 -0.47 -12.30 -4.55
C LEU A 73 -0.45 -13.83 -4.38
N GLY A 74 0.17 -14.52 -5.33
CA GLY A 74 0.33 -15.98 -5.28
C GLY A 74 1.22 -16.44 -4.14
N SER A 75 2.30 -15.72 -3.84
CA SER A 75 3.20 -16.04 -2.71
C SER A 75 2.49 -15.82 -1.36
N SER A 76 1.75 -14.72 -1.20
CA SER A 76 0.96 -14.47 0.01
C SER A 76 -0.09 -15.58 0.25
N ALA A 77 -0.74 -16.08 -0.82
CA ALA A 77 -1.67 -17.20 -0.71
C ALA A 77 -0.95 -18.45 -0.19
N ARG A 78 0.18 -18.82 -0.79
CA ARG A 78 0.96 -20.01 -0.36
C ARG A 78 1.48 -19.88 1.08
N MET A 79 1.96 -18.70 1.50
CA MET A 79 2.39 -18.45 2.88
C MET A 79 1.26 -18.68 3.88
N GLN A 80 0.03 -18.33 3.51
CA GLN A 80 -1.19 -18.58 4.31
C GLN A 80 -1.76 -19.99 4.10
N LYS A 81 -1.01 -20.91 3.48
CA LYS A 81 -1.42 -22.29 3.17
C LYS A 81 -2.71 -22.38 2.34
N LYS A 82 -2.92 -21.36 1.50
CA LYS A 82 -4.04 -21.26 0.56
C LYS A 82 -3.55 -21.46 -0.87
N ARG A 83 -4.42 -21.91 -1.78
CA ARG A 83 -4.12 -21.96 -3.23
C ARG A 83 -4.44 -20.60 -3.89
N PRO A 84 -3.68 -20.16 -4.89
CA PRO A 84 -4.11 -19.07 -5.76
C PRO A 84 -5.44 -19.39 -6.44
N LEU A 85 -6.36 -18.42 -6.52
CA LEU A 85 -7.70 -18.65 -7.06
C LEU A 85 -7.82 -18.40 -8.57
N ALA A 86 -6.80 -17.79 -9.20
CA ALA A 86 -6.77 -17.57 -10.64
C ALA A 86 -5.34 -17.65 -11.18
N GLN A 87 -5.22 -18.01 -12.46
CA GLN A 87 -3.94 -17.98 -13.18
C GLN A 87 -3.58 -16.55 -13.60
N ILE A 88 -2.29 -16.24 -13.74
CA ILE A 88 -1.81 -14.89 -14.09
C ILE A 88 -2.40 -14.41 -15.44
N GLY A 89 -2.48 -15.30 -16.43
CA GLY A 89 -3.06 -14.99 -17.73
C GLY A 89 -4.57 -14.66 -17.65
N GLU A 90 -5.29 -15.36 -16.79
CA GLU A 90 -6.71 -15.11 -16.52
C GLU A 90 -6.90 -13.76 -15.82
N LEU A 91 -6.11 -13.46 -14.77
CA LEU A 91 -6.12 -12.16 -14.10
C LEU A 91 -5.84 -11.02 -15.08
N ARG A 92 -4.86 -11.21 -15.97
CA ARG A 92 -4.52 -10.24 -17.00
C ARG A 92 -5.70 -9.96 -17.94
N LYS A 93 -6.34 -11.01 -18.46
CA LYS A 93 -7.54 -10.90 -19.31
C LYS A 93 -8.66 -10.15 -18.59
N ASN A 94 -8.97 -10.56 -17.37
CA ASN A 94 -10.02 -9.97 -16.55
C ASN A 94 -9.76 -8.47 -16.28
N ILE A 95 -8.52 -8.09 -15.97
CA ILE A 95 -8.14 -6.68 -15.78
C ILE A 95 -8.35 -5.89 -17.08
N ILE A 96 -7.93 -6.43 -18.24
CA ILE A 96 -8.10 -5.77 -19.53
C ILE A 96 -9.59 -5.58 -19.84
N ASP A 97 -10.43 -6.58 -19.57
CA ASP A 97 -11.87 -6.50 -19.82
C ASP A 97 -12.54 -5.50 -18.86
N LEU A 98 -12.14 -5.47 -17.58
CA LEU A 98 -12.64 -4.49 -16.62
C LEU A 98 -12.27 -3.04 -17.01
N ILE A 99 -11.02 -2.80 -17.43
CA ILE A 99 -10.56 -1.47 -17.87
C ILE A 99 -11.36 -0.91 -19.03
N LYS A 100 -11.85 -1.76 -19.95
CA LYS A 100 -12.69 -1.34 -21.08
C LYS A 100 -14.03 -0.75 -20.63
N THR A 101 -14.54 -1.16 -19.48
CA THR A 101 -15.84 -0.69 -18.94
C THR A 101 -15.74 0.69 -18.30
N GLU A 102 -14.53 1.19 -18.00
CA GLU A 102 -14.31 2.38 -17.19
C GLU A 102 -13.67 3.52 -18.00
N LYS A 103 -14.13 4.76 -17.73
CA LYS A 103 -13.60 5.98 -18.37
C LYS A 103 -12.35 6.51 -17.66
N ARG A 104 -12.34 6.43 -16.32
CA ARG A 104 -11.20 6.88 -15.50
C ARG A 104 -10.04 5.91 -15.67
N LYS A 105 -8.89 6.40 -16.13
CA LYS A 105 -7.72 5.58 -16.47
C LYS A 105 -6.60 5.65 -15.43
N ASP A 106 -6.61 6.68 -14.58
CA ASP A 106 -5.68 6.84 -13.45
C ASP A 106 -6.46 6.57 -12.16
N ILE A 107 -6.34 5.34 -11.65
CA ILE A 107 -7.14 4.79 -10.55
C ILE A 107 -6.36 3.65 -9.89
N ASN A 108 -6.76 3.20 -8.70
CA ASN A 108 -6.23 1.97 -8.14
C ASN A 108 -7.15 0.78 -8.47
N LEU A 109 -6.53 -0.34 -8.82
CA LEU A 109 -7.20 -1.63 -8.99
C LEU A 109 -6.90 -2.50 -7.77
N LYS A 110 -7.92 -3.10 -7.17
CA LYS A 110 -7.76 -4.07 -6.08
C LYS A 110 -8.13 -5.46 -6.58
N ILE A 111 -7.31 -6.44 -6.24
CA ILE A 111 -7.55 -7.87 -6.47
C ILE A 111 -7.62 -8.52 -5.10
N VAL A 112 -8.65 -9.32 -4.85
CA VAL A 112 -8.83 -10.03 -3.58
C VAL A 112 -9.03 -11.51 -3.87
N TYR A 113 -8.27 -12.35 -3.19
CA TYR A 113 -8.56 -13.75 -2.98
C TYR A 113 -9.20 -13.89 -1.62
N ASN A 114 -10.48 -14.14 -1.57
CA ASN A 114 -11.24 -14.36 -0.36
C ASN A 114 -11.51 -15.85 -0.19
N TYR A 115 -11.13 -16.37 0.96
CA TYR A 115 -11.32 -17.77 1.34
C TYR A 115 -12.34 -17.84 2.47
N ASN A 116 -13.52 -18.35 2.15
CA ASN A 116 -14.63 -18.45 3.09
C ASN A 116 -15.09 -19.92 3.21
N GLN A 117 -15.88 -20.22 4.24
CA GLN A 117 -16.37 -21.60 4.50
C GLN A 117 -17.29 -22.09 3.37
N ASP A 118 -18.06 -21.18 2.76
CA ASP A 118 -19.05 -21.54 1.74
C ASP A 118 -18.47 -21.53 0.33
N SER A 119 -17.56 -20.59 0.01
CA SER A 119 -16.96 -20.48 -1.32
C SER A 119 -15.70 -19.62 -1.30
N ASP A 120 -14.71 -20.01 -2.10
CA ASP A 120 -13.55 -19.18 -2.41
C ASP A 120 -13.92 -18.19 -3.54
N ASN A 121 -13.55 -16.92 -3.39
CA ASN A 121 -13.89 -15.87 -4.34
C ASN A 121 -12.66 -15.08 -4.81
N CYS A 122 -12.55 -14.85 -6.12
CA CYS A 122 -11.60 -13.96 -6.73
C CYS A 122 -12.32 -12.68 -7.20
N LEU A 123 -12.02 -11.55 -6.56
CA LEU A 123 -12.59 -10.25 -6.89
C LEU A 123 -11.55 -9.34 -7.54
N ILE A 124 -11.97 -8.59 -8.56
CA ILE A 124 -11.16 -7.55 -9.20
C ILE A 124 -12.05 -6.31 -9.38
N TYR A 125 -11.65 -5.18 -8.79
CA TYR A 125 -12.44 -3.95 -8.82
C TYR A 125 -11.57 -2.71 -8.63
N PHE A 126 -12.10 -1.56 -9.01
CA PHE A 126 -11.44 -0.27 -8.80
C PHE A 126 -11.77 0.29 -7.42
N ILE A 127 -10.79 0.93 -6.82
CA ILE A 127 -10.92 1.63 -5.54
C ILE A 127 -10.43 3.07 -5.66
N GLU A 128 -10.92 3.96 -4.77
CA GLU A 128 -10.47 5.36 -4.75
C GLU A 128 -8.98 5.44 -4.43
N PRO A 129 -8.19 6.06 -5.30
CA PRO A 129 -6.77 6.24 -5.05
C PRO A 129 -6.53 7.43 -4.11
N ILE A 130 -5.63 7.23 -3.15
CA ILE A 130 -5.08 8.32 -2.34
C ILE A 130 -3.69 8.63 -2.89
N TYR A 131 -3.64 9.45 -3.93
CA TYR A 131 -2.37 9.89 -4.51
C TYR A 131 -1.90 11.20 -3.86
N PRO A 132 -0.61 11.30 -3.51
CA PRO A 132 -0.06 12.56 -3.04
C PRO A 132 -0.18 13.65 -4.12
N SER A 133 -0.46 14.87 -3.67
CA SER A 133 -0.36 16.05 -4.54
C SER A 133 1.11 16.41 -4.82
N GLU A 134 1.37 17.20 -5.87
CA GLU A 134 2.72 17.72 -6.13
C GLU A 134 3.24 18.56 -4.95
N GLU A 135 2.36 19.23 -4.22
CA GLU A 135 2.73 19.96 -3.01
C GLU A 135 3.22 19.01 -1.90
N GLN A 136 2.56 17.86 -1.71
CA GLN A 136 2.98 16.85 -0.74
C GLN A 136 4.31 16.21 -1.11
N TYR A 137 4.58 15.96 -2.38
CA TYR A 137 5.91 15.52 -2.82
C TYR A 137 6.99 16.57 -2.56
N ARG A 138 6.67 17.86 -2.71
CA ARG A 138 7.60 18.96 -2.52
C ARG A 138 7.82 19.34 -1.05
N LYS A 139 6.77 19.28 -0.21
CA LYS A 139 6.81 19.70 1.20
C LYS A 139 6.95 18.54 2.18
N GLY A 140 6.84 17.31 1.70
CA GLY A 140 6.74 16.12 2.54
C GLY A 140 5.40 16.01 3.25
N VAL A 141 5.23 14.91 3.98
CA VAL A 141 4.02 14.60 4.74
C VAL A 141 4.37 14.25 6.18
N LYS A 142 3.39 14.38 7.08
CA LYS A 142 3.55 14.02 8.49
C LYS A 142 3.37 12.52 8.70
N GLY A 143 4.36 11.88 9.31
CA GLY A 143 4.28 10.54 9.88
C GLY A 143 3.89 10.58 11.36
N ILE A 144 3.23 9.55 11.85
CA ILE A 144 2.98 9.33 13.28
C ILE A 144 3.54 7.97 13.68
N LEU A 145 3.88 7.77 14.95
CA LEU A 145 4.26 6.47 15.48
C LEU A 145 3.02 5.71 15.94
N PHE A 146 2.93 4.44 15.60
CA PHE A 146 1.86 3.55 16.02
C PHE A 146 2.45 2.25 16.57
N PHE A 147 2.30 2.02 17.87
CA PHE A 147 2.84 0.85 18.54
C PHE A 147 1.99 -0.38 18.28
N ALA A 148 2.39 -1.15 17.30
CA ALA A 148 1.81 -2.42 16.91
C ALA A 148 2.75 -3.18 15.98
N GLU A 149 2.60 -4.49 15.94
CA GLU A 149 3.30 -5.38 15.03
C GLU A 149 2.29 -6.16 14.19
N ARG A 150 2.60 -6.36 12.90
CA ARG A 150 1.77 -7.20 12.05
C ARG A 150 2.09 -8.67 12.32
N LYS A 151 1.06 -9.45 12.52
CA LYS A 151 1.17 -10.90 12.46
C LYS A 151 1.38 -11.30 11.01
N ASP A 152 2.34 -12.18 10.74
CA ASP A 152 2.73 -12.63 9.39
C ASP A 152 3.01 -11.45 8.43
N PRO A 153 4.00 -10.57 8.73
CA PRO A 153 4.21 -9.32 8.00
C PRO A 153 4.50 -9.52 6.52
N GLU A 154 5.13 -10.62 6.13
CA GLU A 154 5.47 -10.95 4.74
C GLU A 154 4.23 -11.22 3.87
N SER A 155 3.08 -11.57 4.47
CA SER A 155 1.82 -11.84 3.78
C SER A 155 0.94 -10.61 3.69
N LYS A 156 0.35 -10.35 2.51
CA LYS A 156 -0.55 -9.22 2.29
C LYS A 156 -2.00 -9.59 2.61
N VAL A 157 -2.28 -9.71 3.91
CA VAL A 157 -3.60 -10.09 4.45
C VAL A 157 -4.35 -8.85 4.94
N ILE A 158 -5.67 -8.85 4.82
CA ILE A 158 -6.51 -7.78 5.37
C ILE A 158 -6.66 -7.97 6.88
N ASN A 159 -6.24 -6.97 7.65
CA ASN A 159 -6.47 -6.89 9.09
C ASN A 159 -7.30 -5.64 9.42
N HIS A 160 -8.61 -5.82 9.56
CA HIS A 160 -9.55 -4.72 9.76
C HIS A 160 -9.35 -3.98 11.06
N LYS A 161 -9.16 -4.71 12.17
CA LYS A 161 -9.03 -4.11 13.51
C LYS A 161 -7.81 -3.19 13.57
N LEU A 162 -6.67 -3.67 13.09
CA LEU A 162 -5.45 -2.88 13.04
C LEU A 162 -5.62 -1.65 12.13
N ARG A 163 -6.20 -1.84 10.92
CA ARG A 163 -6.41 -0.73 9.97
C ARG A 163 -7.34 0.35 10.53
N SER A 164 -8.44 -0.03 11.16
CA SER A 164 -9.38 0.89 11.78
C SER A 164 -8.73 1.70 12.91
N SER A 165 -7.98 1.04 13.80
CA SER A 165 -7.25 1.69 14.90
C SER A 165 -6.20 2.68 14.38
N ILE A 166 -5.44 2.30 13.35
CA ILE A 166 -4.46 3.19 12.71
C ILE A 166 -5.14 4.39 12.07
N TYR A 167 -6.21 4.17 11.30
CA TYR A 167 -6.94 5.23 10.62
C TYR A 167 -7.49 6.26 11.60
N HIS A 168 -8.06 5.80 12.72
CA HIS A 168 -8.54 6.68 13.79
C HIS A 168 -7.40 7.56 14.35
N LYS A 169 -6.23 6.97 14.63
CA LYS A 169 -5.07 7.71 15.14
C LYS A 169 -4.52 8.71 14.10
N LEU A 170 -4.48 8.34 12.82
CA LEU A 170 -4.05 9.23 11.73
C LEU A 170 -4.94 10.49 11.67
N ILE A 171 -6.26 10.34 11.80
CA ILE A 171 -7.18 11.47 11.82
C ILE A 171 -6.95 12.34 13.04
N LEU A 172 -6.85 11.75 14.23
CA LEU A 172 -6.67 12.49 15.50
C LEU A 172 -5.38 13.32 15.51
N GLU A 173 -4.29 12.79 14.95
CA GLU A 173 -2.98 13.43 14.97
C GLU A 173 -2.65 14.19 13.67
N GLY A 174 -3.54 14.16 12.68
CA GLY A 174 -3.34 14.81 11.39
C GLY A 174 -2.17 14.20 10.61
N GLY A 175 -1.93 12.88 10.75
CA GLY A 175 -0.88 12.14 10.06
C GLY A 175 -1.31 11.66 8.68
N TYR A 176 -0.36 11.54 7.77
CA TYR A 176 -0.56 10.94 6.45
C TYR A 176 -0.30 9.43 6.47
N GLU A 177 0.72 9.00 7.21
CA GLU A 177 1.13 7.61 7.37
C GLU A 177 1.49 7.30 8.82
N ALA A 178 1.16 6.08 9.26
CA ALA A 178 1.54 5.57 10.57
C ALA A 178 2.72 4.61 10.44
N LEU A 179 3.83 4.92 11.11
CA LEU A 179 4.98 4.03 11.20
C LEU A 179 4.73 3.03 12.33
N LEU A 180 4.77 1.76 12.01
CA LEU A 180 4.56 0.68 12.97
C LEU A 180 5.84 0.48 13.80
N VAL A 181 5.68 0.49 15.12
CA VAL A 181 6.76 0.29 16.09
C VAL A 181 6.48 -1.01 16.83
N ASN A 182 7.42 -1.93 16.78
CA ASN A 182 7.34 -3.22 17.45
C ASN A 182 7.62 -3.13 18.96
N GLU A 183 7.51 -4.25 19.68
CA GLU A 183 7.76 -4.34 21.13
C GLU A 183 9.20 -3.99 21.52
N ALA A 184 10.16 -4.14 20.61
CA ALA A 184 11.55 -3.73 20.80
C ALA A 184 11.80 -2.23 20.56
N ASN A 185 10.75 -1.42 20.46
CA ASN A 185 10.80 0.02 20.14
C ASN A 185 11.48 0.35 18.80
N GLN A 186 11.27 -0.50 17.80
CA GLN A 186 11.88 -0.37 16.46
C GLN A 186 10.81 -0.14 15.41
N VAL A 187 11.08 0.81 14.50
CA VAL A 187 10.24 1.04 13.32
C VAL A 187 10.45 -0.09 12.32
N THR A 188 9.38 -0.79 11.98
CA THR A 188 9.40 -1.86 10.99
C THR A 188 8.97 -1.36 9.62
N GLU A 189 7.72 -0.95 9.46
CA GLU A 189 7.15 -0.48 8.20
C GLU A 189 6.10 0.61 8.44
N GLY A 190 5.53 1.17 7.38
CA GLY A 190 4.33 1.99 7.47
C GLY A 190 3.06 1.13 7.41
N SER A 191 1.92 1.68 7.82
CA SER A 191 0.65 0.96 7.79
C SER A 191 0.24 0.48 6.38
N ARG A 192 0.74 1.16 5.34
CA ARG A 192 0.50 0.88 3.92
C ARG A 192 1.75 1.00 3.06
N SER A 193 2.93 1.15 3.66
CA SER A 193 4.17 1.51 3.00
C SER A 193 5.38 0.85 3.66
N ASN A 194 6.52 0.86 2.98
CA ASN A 194 7.81 0.57 3.63
C ASN A 194 8.57 1.88 3.86
N ILE A 195 9.41 1.90 4.88
CA ILE A 195 10.10 3.10 5.34
C ILE A 195 11.60 2.99 5.05
N PHE A 196 12.17 4.09 4.64
CA PHE A 196 13.61 4.30 4.49
C PHE A 196 14.03 5.52 5.27
N PHE A 197 15.15 5.40 5.96
CA PHE A 197 15.85 6.49 6.65
C PHE A 197 17.17 6.76 5.96
N LEU A 198 17.57 8.02 5.86
CA LEU A 198 18.84 8.44 5.27
C LEU A 198 19.74 9.03 6.34
N LYS A 199 20.99 8.57 6.41
CA LYS A 199 22.06 9.18 7.20
C LYS A 199 23.30 9.30 6.34
N GLY A 200 23.73 10.52 6.05
CA GLY A 200 24.79 10.80 5.07
C GLY A 200 24.41 10.27 3.68
N ASP A 201 25.15 9.28 3.21
CA ASP A 201 24.96 8.61 1.92
C ASP A 201 24.32 7.21 2.03
N THR A 202 23.94 6.80 3.24
CA THR A 202 23.48 5.45 3.55
C THR A 202 21.98 5.44 3.84
N LEU A 203 21.25 4.62 3.13
CA LEU A 203 19.84 4.32 3.41
C LEU A 203 19.73 3.17 4.40
N THR A 204 18.79 3.25 5.32
CA THR A 204 18.42 2.15 6.24
C THR A 204 16.96 1.81 6.06
N THR A 205 16.63 0.53 5.95
CA THR A 205 15.26 0.01 5.87
C THR A 205 15.19 -1.32 6.60
N ALA A 206 14.04 -1.65 7.17
CA ALA A 206 13.86 -2.90 7.88
C ALA A 206 14.14 -4.13 6.98
N PRO A 207 14.66 -5.24 7.54
CA PRO A 207 14.91 -6.48 6.80
C PRO A 207 13.61 -7.15 6.36
N ASP A 208 13.71 -8.02 5.34
CA ASP A 208 12.58 -8.59 4.61
C ASP A 208 11.65 -9.45 5.47
N ASP A 209 12.19 -10.11 6.48
CA ASP A 209 11.45 -10.98 7.42
C ASP A 209 10.62 -10.21 8.45
N LYS A 210 10.78 -8.89 8.56
CA LYS A 210 10.07 -8.03 9.51
C LYS A 210 8.94 -7.20 8.88
N ILE A 211 8.77 -7.27 7.57
CA ILE A 211 7.90 -6.36 6.82
C ILE A 211 7.21 -7.05 5.66
N LEU A 212 6.21 -6.38 5.09
CA LEU A 212 5.74 -6.74 3.76
C LEU A 212 6.80 -6.37 2.71
N ASN A 213 7.20 -7.33 1.89
CA ASN A 213 8.10 -7.10 0.76
C ASN A 213 7.38 -6.27 -0.32
N GLY A 214 7.42 -4.93 -0.15
CA GLY A 214 6.74 -3.97 -1.01
C GLY A 214 7.29 -3.95 -2.44
N ILE A 215 6.41 -3.92 -3.45
CA ILE A 215 6.84 -3.87 -4.86
C ILE A 215 7.63 -2.57 -5.12
N THR A 216 7.17 -1.43 -4.62
CA THR A 216 7.91 -0.17 -4.73
C THR A 216 9.28 -0.28 -4.05
N ARG A 217 9.34 -0.84 -2.82
CA ARG A 217 10.61 -1.06 -2.10
C ARG A 217 11.56 -1.95 -2.91
N LYS A 218 11.09 -3.06 -3.49
CA LYS A 218 11.87 -3.95 -4.37
C LYS A 218 12.57 -3.17 -5.47
N HIS A 219 11.82 -2.33 -6.21
CA HIS A 219 12.38 -1.54 -7.31
C HIS A 219 13.31 -0.42 -6.85
N ILE A 220 13.08 0.19 -5.68
CA ILE A 220 14.01 1.15 -5.07
C ILE A 220 15.32 0.45 -4.69
N LEU A 221 15.28 -0.73 -4.08
CA LEU A 221 16.48 -1.51 -3.76
C LEU A 221 17.26 -1.92 -5.01
N GLU A 222 16.59 -2.28 -6.10
CA GLU A 222 17.23 -2.55 -7.40
C GLU A 222 17.93 -1.31 -7.97
N ILE A 223 17.28 -0.13 -7.86
CA ILE A 223 17.90 1.15 -8.25
C ILE A 223 19.13 1.42 -7.38
N CYS A 224 19.02 1.27 -6.06
CA CYS A 224 20.15 1.46 -5.15
C CYS A 224 21.32 0.55 -5.51
N ARG A 225 21.07 -0.72 -5.77
CA ARG A 225 22.11 -1.68 -6.22
C ARG A 225 22.78 -1.22 -7.50
N THR A 226 21.99 -0.84 -8.51
CA THR A 226 22.50 -0.41 -9.82
C THR A 226 23.31 0.88 -9.73
N LYS A 227 22.88 1.82 -8.88
CA LYS A 227 23.52 3.13 -8.66
C LYS A 227 24.60 3.08 -7.59
N LYS A 228 24.87 1.91 -6.98
CA LYS A 228 25.84 1.71 -5.90
C LYS A 228 25.56 2.57 -4.66
N ILE A 229 24.27 2.83 -4.38
CA ILE A 229 23.82 3.49 -3.16
C ILE A 229 23.84 2.46 -2.04
N LYS A 230 24.50 2.81 -0.92
CA LYS A 230 24.60 1.93 0.24
C LYS A 230 23.26 1.79 0.95
N VAL A 231 22.87 0.54 1.23
CA VAL A 231 21.65 0.22 1.98
C VAL A 231 21.99 -0.72 3.14
N LEU A 232 21.52 -0.36 4.32
CA LEU A 232 21.56 -1.21 5.51
C LEU A 232 20.16 -1.79 5.73
N PHE A 233 20.12 -3.08 6.04
CA PHE A 233 18.88 -3.78 6.38
C PHE A 233 18.82 -3.93 7.90
N ASP A 234 18.22 -2.94 8.56
CA ASP A 234 18.06 -2.90 10.00
C ASP A 234 16.81 -2.12 10.39
N CYS A 235 16.21 -2.46 11.55
CA CYS A 235 15.10 -1.71 12.11
C CYS A 235 15.61 -0.52 12.92
N VAL A 236 15.18 0.68 12.56
CA VAL A 236 15.57 1.92 13.24
C VAL A 236 14.81 2.05 14.57
N SER A 237 15.52 2.30 15.68
CA SER A 237 14.87 2.58 16.97
C SER A 237 14.05 3.87 16.89
N ALA A 238 12.85 3.85 17.48
CA ALA A 238 12.01 5.04 17.58
C ALA A 238 12.69 6.18 18.38
N ASP A 239 13.62 5.84 19.29
CA ASP A 239 14.38 6.81 20.08
C ASP A 239 15.56 7.42 19.32
N SER A 240 15.91 6.91 18.15
CA SER A 240 17.04 7.40 17.34
C SER A 240 16.62 8.06 16.02
N LEU A 241 15.35 8.37 15.83
CA LEU A 241 14.84 8.99 14.61
C LEU A 241 15.49 10.33 14.29
N GLN A 242 15.87 11.11 15.32
CA GLN A 242 16.58 12.40 15.18
C GLN A 242 18.01 12.27 14.65
N ASP A 243 18.58 11.06 14.64
CA ASP A 243 19.93 10.82 14.15
C ASP A 243 20.02 10.70 12.63
N TYR A 244 18.89 10.76 11.94
CA TYR A 244 18.78 10.64 10.50
C TYR A 244 18.49 12.00 9.84
N ASP A 245 19.07 12.21 8.67
CA ASP A 245 18.96 13.46 7.91
C ASP A 245 17.61 13.59 7.21
N ALA A 246 17.03 12.45 6.81
CA ALA A 246 15.75 12.39 6.13
C ALA A 246 15.08 11.02 6.30
N ALA A 247 13.77 11.00 6.08
CA ALA A 247 13.00 9.77 5.98
C ALA A 247 11.99 9.85 4.83
N PHE A 248 11.71 8.72 4.19
CA PHE A 248 10.68 8.62 3.15
C PHE A 248 9.98 7.28 3.17
N MET A 249 8.75 7.28 2.67
CA MET A 249 7.98 6.06 2.47
C MET A 249 8.01 5.60 1.01
N THR A 250 7.80 4.29 0.81
CA THR A 250 7.58 3.70 -0.51
C THR A 250 6.30 2.87 -0.54
N GLY A 251 5.52 2.99 -1.60
CA GLY A 251 4.26 2.26 -1.74
C GLY A 251 3.60 2.48 -3.10
N THR A 252 2.60 1.70 -3.41
CA THR A 252 1.90 1.73 -4.71
C THR A 252 1.30 3.12 -5.02
N SER A 253 0.58 3.71 -4.07
CA SER A 253 -0.02 5.04 -4.24
C SER A 253 0.97 6.17 -4.02
N PRO A 254 1.78 6.20 -2.94
CA PRO A 254 2.71 7.30 -2.67
C PRO A 254 3.98 7.25 -3.52
N MET A 255 4.28 6.14 -4.21
CA MET A 255 5.57 5.93 -4.89
C MET A 255 6.73 6.11 -3.90
N VAL A 256 7.50 7.21 -4.03
CA VAL A 256 8.56 7.65 -3.11
C VAL A 256 8.14 9.00 -2.56
N LEU A 257 7.77 9.07 -1.30
CA LEU A 257 7.20 10.26 -0.67
C LEU A 257 7.97 10.61 0.61
N PRO A 258 8.62 11.79 0.70
CA PRO A 258 9.38 12.17 1.88
C PRO A 258 8.47 12.52 3.06
N PHE A 259 8.95 12.25 4.27
CA PHE A 259 8.38 12.81 5.49
C PHE A 259 8.98 14.19 5.77
N ASN A 260 8.14 15.15 6.14
CA ASN A 260 8.62 16.41 6.73
C ASN A 260 8.79 16.28 8.24
N CYS A 261 7.94 15.50 8.91
CA CYS A 261 8.08 15.16 10.32
C CYS A 261 7.59 13.74 10.59
N ILE A 262 8.14 13.07 11.60
CA ILE A 262 7.63 11.84 12.22
C ILE A 262 7.47 12.13 13.70
N GLY A 263 6.22 12.17 14.20
CA GLY A 263 5.94 12.69 15.53
C GLY A 263 6.41 14.16 15.64
N GLU A 264 7.30 14.41 16.58
CA GLU A 264 7.93 15.72 16.82
C GLU A 264 9.25 15.92 16.06
N ILE A 265 9.81 14.87 15.43
CA ILE A 265 11.09 14.91 14.72
C ILE A 265 10.85 15.36 13.28
N CYS A 266 11.48 16.48 12.89
CA CYS A 266 11.33 17.05 11.56
C CYS A 266 12.59 16.89 10.70
N TYR A 267 12.39 16.67 9.40
CA TYR A 267 13.42 16.31 8.43
C TYR A 267 13.53 17.30 7.28
N ASN A 268 14.69 17.33 6.65
CA ASN A 268 14.84 18.00 5.36
C ASN A 268 14.17 17.16 4.26
N VAL A 269 13.23 17.76 3.54
CA VAL A 269 12.51 17.12 2.44
C VAL A 269 13.19 17.29 1.08
N ARG A 270 14.09 18.28 0.96
CA ARG A 270 14.80 18.59 -0.30
C ARG A 270 16.12 17.84 -0.37
N ILE A 271 16.05 16.54 -0.53
CA ILE A 271 17.21 15.65 -0.62
C ILE A 271 17.35 15.16 -2.07
N PRO A 272 18.40 15.56 -2.78
CA PRO A 272 18.61 15.20 -4.19
C PRO A 272 18.59 13.69 -4.43
N LEU A 273 19.06 12.88 -3.46
CA LEU A 273 19.03 11.43 -3.54
C LEU A 273 17.58 10.92 -3.62
N ILE A 274 16.67 11.41 -2.76
CA ILE A 274 15.27 10.96 -2.70
C ILE A 274 14.52 11.39 -3.97
N GLU A 275 14.75 12.60 -4.46
CA GLU A 275 14.17 13.08 -5.70
C GLU A 275 14.63 12.24 -6.91
N ASN A 276 15.92 11.89 -6.95
CA ASN A 276 16.47 11.03 -8.00
C ASN A 276 15.93 9.59 -7.92
N LEU A 277 15.78 9.03 -6.74
CA LEU A 277 15.14 7.72 -6.56
C LEU A 277 13.70 7.72 -7.06
N ARG A 278 12.92 8.77 -6.76
CA ARG A 278 11.55 8.92 -7.28
C ARG A 278 11.54 8.96 -8.81
N LYS A 279 12.42 9.77 -9.42
CA LYS A 279 12.54 9.89 -10.88
C LYS A 279 12.84 8.53 -11.53
N LEU A 280 13.87 7.83 -11.05
CA LEU A 280 14.27 6.52 -11.57
C LEU A 280 13.19 5.45 -11.36
N TYR A 281 12.45 5.52 -10.26
CA TYR A 281 11.30 4.65 -10.03
C TYR A 281 10.18 4.90 -11.04
N ILE A 282 9.87 6.15 -11.37
CA ILE A 282 8.88 6.50 -12.40
C ILE A 282 9.31 5.95 -13.77
N GLU A 283 10.58 6.03 -14.12
CA GLU A 283 11.11 5.46 -15.36
C GLU A 283 10.91 3.92 -15.42
N LYS A 284 11.17 3.21 -14.31
CA LYS A 284 10.88 1.77 -14.20
C LYS A 284 9.39 1.46 -14.27
N ALA A 285 8.54 2.28 -13.67
CA ALA A 285 7.09 2.14 -13.76
C ALA A 285 6.60 2.24 -15.21
N GLU A 286 7.10 3.21 -15.97
CA GLU A 286 6.79 3.35 -17.40
C GLU A 286 7.30 2.15 -18.23
N GLU A 287 8.47 1.61 -17.90
CA GLU A 287 8.97 0.40 -18.53
C GLU A 287 8.06 -0.81 -18.25
N SER A 288 7.60 -0.97 -17.01
CA SER A 288 6.66 -2.04 -16.62
C SER A 288 5.33 -1.95 -17.37
N ILE A 289 4.84 -0.73 -17.61
CA ILE A 289 3.64 -0.49 -18.41
C ILE A 289 3.86 -0.91 -19.87
N ARG A 290 4.98 -0.52 -20.47
CA ARG A 290 5.32 -0.95 -21.85
C ARG A 290 5.35 -2.47 -21.96
N ARG A 291 5.98 -3.14 -20.99
CA ARG A 291 6.00 -4.61 -20.93
C ARG A 291 4.60 -5.20 -20.84
N PHE A 292 3.72 -4.67 -19.97
CA PHE A 292 2.34 -5.16 -19.87
C PHE A 292 1.56 -5.02 -21.19
N ILE A 293 1.80 -3.95 -21.96
CA ILE A 293 1.16 -3.72 -23.27
C ILE A 293 1.68 -4.71 -24.33
N THR A 294 2.98 -5.03 -24.32
CA THR A 294 3.62 -5.88 -25.34
C THR A 294 3.48 -7.37 -25.06
N ASP A 295 3.39 -7.77 -23.81
CA ASP A 295 3.15 -9.18 -23.45
C ASP A 295 1.74 -9.56 -23.93
N LYS A 296 1.67 -10.50 -24.90
CA LYS A 296 0.42 -11.02 -25.49
C LYS A 296 -0.02 -12.30 -24.79
#